data_cb84fbc77e718ae4b55d76f1ba2e233f
#
_entry.id   cb84fbc77e718ae4b55d76f1ba2e233f
#
_cell.length_a   1.000
_cell.length_b   1.000
_cell.length_c   1.000
_cell.angle_alpha   90.00
_cell.angle_beta   90.00
_cell.angle_gamma   90.00
#
_symmetry.space_group_name_H-M   'P 1'
#
loop_
_entity.id
_entity.type
_entity.pdbx_description
1 polymer ?
#
loop_
_entity_poly.entity_id
_entity_poly.type
_entity_poly.pdbx_seq_one_letter_code
_entity_poly.pdbx_strand_id
1 'polypeptide(L)'
;MLLLIKYTLLYGIVLMLVALGGMFSEHSGVINIALEGIMVIGGVAGVLTLTMLPASLPSWLIVVIAVVVAALAGVIYSLLLAFASINLKADQTIGGTALNLLATAVAVVIAKNFSDSGSAKLNYSNKPFLFSIGGLELSIFVPLGIALLIICLLYTSPSPRD
;
A
#
# COMPACT_ATOMS: atom_id res chain seq x y z
N MET A 1 19.02 11.45 -14.79
CA MET A 1 17.74 12.14 -14.96
C MET A 1 16.56 11.19 -15.04
N LEU A 2 16.49 10.24 -15.98
CA LEU A 2 15.37 9.29 -16.15
C LEU A 2 15.11 8.45 -14.90
N LEU A 3 16.15 7.97 -14.23
CA LEU A 3 16.04 7.17 -13.02
C LEU A 3 15.41 7.96 -11.86
N LEU A 4 15.77 9.23 -11.73
CA LEU A 4 15.21 10.12 -10.72
C LEU A 4 13.71 10.36 -10.96
N ILE A 5 13.31 10.63 -12.19
CA ILE A 5 11.91 10.78 -12.58
C ILE A 5 11.10 9.50 -12.27
N LYS A 6 11.64 8.34 -12.64
CA LYS A 6 11.02 7.03 -12.37
C LYS A 6 10.70 6.83 -10.89
N TYR A 7 11.69 7.03 -10.02
CA TYR A 7 11.48 6.82 -8.58
C TYR A 7 10.62 7.91 -7.94
N THR A 8 10.74 9.16 -8.38
CA THR A 8 9.87 10.24 -7.89
C THR A 8 8.39 9.96 -8.22
N LEU A 9 8.09 9.51 -9.42
CA LEU A 9 6.73 9.13 -9.80
C LEU A 9 6.24 7.94 -9.00
N LEU A 10 7.07 6.90 -8.84
CA LEU A 10 6.67 5.69 -8.11
C LEU A 10 6.33 6.00 -6.64
N TYR A 11 7.25 6.65 -5.93
CA TYR A 11 7.04 6.97 -4.51
C TYR A 11 5.99 8.06 -4.31
N GLY A 12 5.96 9.08 -5.19
CA GLY A 12 4.99 10.16 -5.13
C GLY A 12 3.55 9.65 -5.22
N ILE A 13 3.26 8.73 -6.15
CA ILE A 13 1.92 8.16 -6.30
C ILE A 13 1.51 7.33 -5.08
N VAL A 14 2.43 6.53 -4.53
CA VAL A 14 2.13 5.76 -3.31
C VAL A 14 1.75 6.69 -2.17
N LEU A 15 2.54 7.75 -1.94
CA LEU A 15 2.25 8.74 -0.89
C LEU A 15 0.93 9.47 -1.12
N MET A 16 0.62 9.84 -2.36
CA MET A 16 -0.64 10.51 -2.70
C MET A 16 -1.86 9.61 -2.47
N LEU A 17 -1.77 8.31 -2.79
CA LEU A 17 -2.85 7.34 -2.52
C LEU A 17 -3.04 7.12 -1.02
N VAL A 18 -1.97 7.07 -0.23
CA VAL A 18 -2.05 6.99 1.23
C VAL A 18 -2.69 8.26 1.82
N ALA A 19 -2.30 9.44 1.33
CA ALA A 19 -2.89 10.71 1.75
C ALA A 19 -4.39 10.78 1.43
N LEU A 20 -4.83 10.29 0.26
CA LEU A 20 -6.25 10.14 -0.06
C LEU A 20 -6.96 9.23 0.93
N GLY A 21 -6.40 8.08 1.26
CA GLY A 21 -6.95 7.18 2.28
C GLY A 21 -7.11 7.88 3.63
N GLY A 22 -6.13 8.70 4.02
CA GLY A 22 -6.18 9.55 5.22
C GLY A 22 -7.33 10.55 5.17
N MET A 23 -7.49 11.24 4.06
CA MET A 23 -8.57 12.21 3.85
C MET A 23 -9.96 11.56 4.00
N PHE A 24 -10.18 10.36 3.42
CA PHE A 24 -11.44 9.63 3.61
C PHE A 24 -11.67 9.23 5.08
N SER A 25 -10.61 8.82 5.78
CA SER A 25 -10.69 8.50 7.20
C SER A 25 -11.08 9.72 8.03
N GLU A 26 -10.45 10.88 7.79
CA GLU A 26 -10.77 12.13 8.49
C GLU A 26 -12.20 12.60 8.23
N HIS A 27 -12.70 12.46 7.00
CA HIS A 27 -14.11 12.76 6.68
C HIS A 27 -15.10 11.87 7.45
N SER A 28 -14.69 10.67 7.85
CA SER A 28 -15.51 9.79 8.71
C SER A 28 -15.43 10.13 10.21
N GLY A 29 -14.64 11.14 10.59
CA GLY A 29 -14.43 11.55 11.97
C GLY A 29 -13.38 10.75 12.73
N VAL A 30 -12.62 9.90 12.04
CA VAL A 30 -11.53 9.10 12.64
C VAL A 30 -10.19 9.55 12.09
N ILE A 31 -9.32 10.05 12.96
CA ILE A 31 -7.94 10.40 12.59
C ILE A 31 -7.13 9.11 12.51
N ASN A 32 -6.80 8.67 11.30
CA ASN A 32 -6.06 7.43 11.08
C ASN A 32 -4.55 7.71 10.93
N ILE A 33 -3.83 7.72 12.03
CA ILE A 33 -2.36 7.84 12.05
C ILE A 33 -1.68 6.51 11.69
N ALA A 34 -2.40 5.38 11.74
CA ALA A 34 -1.86 4.06 11.41
C ALA A 34 -1.71 3.78 9.90
N LEU A 35 -1.94 4.76 9.03
CA LEU A 35 -1.86 4.58 7.57
C LEU A 35 -0.52 4.04 7.08
N GLU A 36 0.58 4.49 7.69
CA GLU A 36 1.92 3.99 7.37
C GLU A 36 2.04 2.50 7.69
N GLY A 37 1.58 2.08 8.87
CA GLY A 37 1.57 0.66 9.27
C GLY A 37 0.67 -0.20 8.37
N ILE A 38 -0.51 0.30 8.00
CA ILE A 38 -1.41 -0.37 7.08
C ILE A 38 -0.74 -0.57 5.71
N MET A 39 -0.06 0.47 5.20
CA MET A 39 0.69 0.40 3.95
C MET A 39 1.83 -0.63 4.03
N VAL A 40 2.58 -0.66 5.12
CA VAL A 40 3.69 -1.62 5.33
C VAL A 40 3.17 -3.06 5.36
N ILE A 41 2.12 -3.35 6.13
CA ILE A 41 1.53 -4.70 6.21
C ILE A 41 0.93 -5.13 4.88
N GLY A 42 0.19 -4.25 4.21
CA GLY A 42 -0.33 -4.51 2.86
C GLY A 42 0.79 -4.79 1.87
N GLY A 43 1.86 -3.99 1.89
CA GLY A 43 3.04 -4.18 1.03
C GLY A 43 3.73 -5.52 1.27
N VAL A 44 3.97 -5.90 2.53
CA VAL A 44 4.57 -7.20 2.87
C VAL A 44 3.69 -8.36 2.41
N ALA A 45 2.37 -8.31 2.65
CA ALA A 45 1.44 -9.35 2.21
C ALA A 45 1.42 -9.47 0.67
N GLY A 46 1.42 -8.35 -0.04
CA GLY A 46 1.52 -8.33 -1.50
C GLY A 46 2.81 -8.95 -2.01
N VAL A 47 3.96 -8.57 -1.46
CA VAL A 47 5.26 -9.13 -1.85
C VAL A 47 5.37 -10.62 -1.52
N LEU A 48 4.91 -11.05 -0.34
CA LEU A 48 4.85 -12.49 -0.01
C LEU A 48 4.00 -13.27 -1.00
N THR A 49 2.86 -12.74 -1.40
CA THR A 49 2.03 -13.36 -2.44
C THR A 49 2.80 -13.53 -3.74
N LEU A 50 3.57 -12.53 -4.15
CA LEU A 50 4.40 -12.59 -5.35
C LEU A 50 5.52 -13.64 -5.27
N THR A 51 6.08 -13.87 -4.08
CA THR A 51 7.12 -14.90 -3.90
C THR A 51 6.53 -16.31 -3.89
N MET A 52 5.28 -16.48 -3.48
CA MET A 52 4.60 -17.78 -3.39
C MET A 52 3.89 -18.20 -4.68
N LEU A 53 3.53 -17.25 -5.52
CA LEU A 53 2.80 -17.54 -6.76
C LEU A 53 3.72 -18.18 -7.82
N PRO A 54 3.27 -19.26 -8.50
CA PRO A 54 4.04 -19.89 -9.55
C PRO A 54 4.16 -18.98 -10.78
N ALA A 55 5.34 -18.97 -11.39
CA ALA A 55 5.65 -18.17 -12.60
C ALA A 55 4.85 -18.58 -13.85
N SER A 56 4.10 -19.68 -13.78
CA SER A 56 3.24 -20.17 -14.88
C SER A 56 1.94 -19.37 -15.05
N LEU A 57 1.57 -18.55 -14.07
CA LEU A 57 0.37 -17.74 -14.14
C LEU A 57 0.55 -16.52 -15.05
N PRO A 58 -0.51 -16.07 -15.75
CA PRO A 58 -0.44 -14.86 -16.55
C PRO A 58 -0.18 -13.62 -15.67
N SER A 59 0.66 -12.71 -16.16
CA SER A 59 1.13 -11.54 -15.40
C SER A 59 0.00 -10.69 -14.82
N TRP A 60 -1.09 -10.49 -15.56
CA TRP A 60 -2.23 -9.72 -15.08
C TRP A 60 -2.92 -10.37 -13.87
N LEU A 61 -2.99 -11.71 -13.83
CA LEU A 61 -3.62 -12.44 -12.73
C LEU A 61 -2.75 -12.34 -11.46
N ILE A 62 -1.43 -12.44 -11.61
CA ILE A 62 -0.47 -12.26 -10.51
C ILE A 62 -0.65 -10.87 -9.87
N VAL A 63 -0.77 -9.82 -10.70
CA VAL A 63 -0.99 -8.44 -10.23
C VAL A 63 -2.30 -8.33 -9.47
N VAL A 64 -3.40 -8.85 -10.02
CA VAL A 64 -4.72 -8.77 -9.38
C VAL A 64 -4.73 -9.49 -8.03
N ILE A 65 -4.18 -10.72 -7.97
CA ILE A 65 -4.12 -11.49 -6.72
C ILE A 65 -3.29 -10.74 -5.67
N ALA A 66 -2.11 -10.24 -6.04
CA ALA A 66 -1.24 -9.51 -5.11
C ALA A 66 -1.91 -8.24 -4.57
N VAL A 67 -2.62 -7.48 -5.41
CA VAL A 67 -3.35 -6.28 -4.98
C VAL A 67 -4.51 -6.64 -4.06
N VAL A 68 -5.28 -7.68 -4.37
CA VAL A 68 -6.41 -8.11 -3.53
C VAL A 68 -5.90 -8.58 -2.16
N VAL A 69 -4.85 -9.39 -2.12
CA VAL A 69 -4.26 -9.88 -0.85
C VAL A 69 -3.69 -8.71 -0.04
N ALA A 70 -2.98 -7.78 -0.68
CA ALA A 70 -2.46 -6.60 -0.02
C ALA A 70 -3.58 -5.72 0.58
N ALA A 71 -4.67 -5.52 -0.17
CA ALA A 71 -5.83 -4.77 0.29
C ALA A 71 -6.52 -5.46 1.48
N LEU A 72 -6.73 -6.77 1.41
CA LEU A 72 -7.33 -7.55 2.50
C LEU A 72 -6.47 -7.50 3.77
N ALA A 73 -5.16 -7.66 3.63
CA ALA A 73 -4.22 -7.57 4.76
C ALA A 73 -4.26 -6.17 5.40
N GLY A 74 -4.30 -5.11 4.60
CA GLY A 74 -4.46 -3.74 5.07
C GLY A 74 -5.78 -3.52 5.81
N VAL A 75 -6.90 -4.03 5.28
CA VAL A 75 -8.22 -3.96 5.94
C VAL A 75 -8.19 -4.70 7.28
N ILE A 76 -7.70 -5.94 7.32
CA ILE A 76 -7.61 -6.71 8.57
C ILE A 76 -6.75 -5.97 9.60
N TYR A 77 -5.63 -5.38 9.17
CA TYR A 77 -4.77 -4.63 10.07
C TYR A 77 -5.44 -3.35 10.57
N SER A 78 -6.20 -2.65 9.75
CA SER A 78 -6.94 -1.44 10.14
C SER A 78 -8.03 -1.72 11.19
N LEU A 79 -8.58 -2.94 11.23
CA LEU A 79 -9.55 -3.34 12.24
C LEU A 79 -8.97 -3.29 13.67
N LEU A 80 -7.64 -3.43 13.84
CA LEU A 80 -7.00 -3.29 15.14
C LEU A 80 -7.15 -1.87 15.69
N LEU A 81 -6.96 -0.85 14.83
CA LEU A 81 -7.18 0.54 15.23
C LEU A 81 -8.66 0.81 15.52
N ALA A 82 -9.53 0.32 14.66
CA ALA A 82 -10.98 0.47 14.84
C ALA A 82 -11.43 -0.16 16.16
N PHE A 83 -10.98 -1.37 16.46
CA PHE A 83 -11.28 -2.04 17.73
C PHE A 83 -10.75 -1.27 18.94
N ALA A 84 -9.50 -0.80 18.87
CA ALA A 84 -8.89 -0.03 19.96
C ALA A 84 -9.64 1.29 20.20
N SER A 85 -9.97 2.03 19.14
CA SER A 85 -10.63 3.34 19.28
C SER A 85 -12.11 3.24 19.66
N ILE A 86 -12.84 2.27 19.13
CA ILE A 86 -14.29 2.14 19.35
C ILE A 86 -14.57 1.36 20.63
N ASN A 87 -13.99 0.16 20.78
CA ASN A 87 -14.35 -0.75 21.88
C ASN A 87 -13.56 -0.42 23.16
N LEU A 88 -12.27 -0.11 23.04
CA LEU A 88 -11.42 0.21 24.18
C LEU A 88 -11.42 1.70 24.51
N LYS A 89 -12.01 2.54 23.66
CA LYS A 89 -12.01 4.02 23.79
C LYS A 89 -10.59 4.58 23.94
N ALA A 90 -9.61 3.91 23.32
CA ALA A 90 -8.23 4.34 23.34
C ALA A 90 -8.05 5.59 22.45
N ASP A 91 -7.06 6.43 22.84
CA ASP A 91 -6.67 7.57 22.01
C ASP A 91 -6.17 7.09 20.63
N GLN A 92 -6.76 7.65 19.56
CA GLN A 92 -6.48 7.25 18.18
C GLN A 92 -5.04 7.55 17.77
N THR A 93 -4.46 8.61 18.31
CA THR A 93 -3.08 9.02 18.04
C THR A 93 -2.09 8.03 18.63
N ILE A 94 -2.29 7.67 19.91
CA ILE A 94 -1.45 6.71 20.61
C ILE A 94 -1.60 5.30 19.97
N GLY A 95 -2.83 4.89 19.72
CA GLY A 95 -3.11 3.61 19.06
C GLY A 95 -2.51 3.53 17.65
N GLY A 96 -2.64 4.60 16.86
CA GLY A 96 -2.10 4.68 15.50
C GLY A 96 -0.57 4.60 15.47
N THR A 97 0.11 5.35 16.33
CA THR A 97 1.58 5.30 16.42
C THR A 97 2.09 3.94 16.89
N ALA A 98 1.43 3.32 17.86
CA ALA A 98 1.77 1.98 18.32
C ALA A 98 1.62 0.94 17.19
N LEU A 99 0.57 1.03 16.37
CA LEU A 99 0.37 0.16 15.23
C LEU A 99 1.43 0.38 14.14
N ASN A 100 1.88 1.61 13.88
CA ASN A 100 2.97 1.84 12.94
C ASN A 100 4.27 1.15 13.37
N LEU A 101 4.62 1.23 14.65
CA LEU A 101 5.80 0.53 15.19
C LEU A 101 5.62 -0.99 15.12
N LEU A 102 4.44 -1.50 15.48
CA LEU A 102 4.13 -2.93 15.39
C LEU A 102 4.23 -3.43 13.95
N ALA A 103 3.68 -2.70 12.98
CA ALA A 103 3.72 -3.05 11.57
C ALA A 103 5.16 -3.19 11.06
N THR A 104 6.02 -2.24 11.40
CA THR A 104 7.43 -2.27 11.01
C THR A 104 8.15 -3.48 11.62
N ALA A 105 7.93 -3.78 12.90
CA ALA A 105 8.51 -4.93 13.57
C ALA A 105 8.04 -6.25 12.93
N VAL A 106 6.74 -6.40 12.70
CA VAL A 106 6.14 -7.58 12.06
C VAL A 106 6.68 -7.75 10.64
N ALA A 107 6.78 -6.66 9.87
CA ALA A 107 7.32 -6.68 8.51
C ALA A 107 8.75 -7.21 8.47
N VAL A 108 9.61 -6.76 9.38
CA VAL A 108 11.01 -7.21 9.47
C VAL A 108 11.09 -8.70 9.85
N VAL A 109 10.28 -9.14 10.81
CA VAL A 109 10.24 -10.55 11.22
C VAL A 109 9.79 -11.45 10.08
N ILE A 110 8.72 -11.09 9.40
CA ILE A 110 8.21 -11.82 8.24
C ILE A 110 9.27 -11.85 7.13
N ALA A 111 9.85 -10.69 6.78
CA ALA A 111 10.86 -10.63 5.73
C ALA A 111 12.07 -11.53 6.04
N LYS A 112 12.55 -11.55 7.27
CA LYS A 112 13.67 -12.42 7.69
C LYS A 112 13.31 -13.90 7.63
N ASN A 113 12.09 -14.26 7.99
CA ASN A 113 11.66 -15.66 8.02
C ASN A 113 11.45 -16.25 6.63
N PHE A 114 11.02 -15.41 5.66
CA PHE A 114 10.79 -15.83 4.28
C PHE A 114 11.94 -15.48 3.31
N SER A 115 13.02 -14.92 3.81
CA SER A 115 14.21 -14.63 3.01
C SER A 115 15.22 -15.76 3.09
N ASP A 116 15.68 -16.24 1.92
CA ASP A 116 16.71 -17.29 1.84
C ASP A 116 18.04 -16.92 2.51
N SER A 117 18.31 -15.62 2.63
CA SER A 117 19.54 -15.08 3.22
C SER A 117 19.40 -14.63 4.68
N GLY A 118 18.20 -14.79 5.30
CA GLY A 118 17.92 -14.27 6.65
C GLY A 118 17.98 -12.74 6.75
N SER A 119 18.06 -12.04 5.61
CA SER A 119 18.04 -10.59 5.54
C SER A 119 16.61 -10.07 5.52
N ALA A 120 16.39 -8.82 5.95
CA ALA A 120 15.07 -8.19 5.88
C ALA A 120 14.74 -7.71 4.44
N LYS A 121 14.98 -8.58 3.44
CA LYS A 121 14.71 -8.31 2.03
C LYS A 121 13.99 -9.50 1.41
N LEU A 122 12.88 -9.21 0.76
CA LEU A 122 12.14 -10.18 -0.05
C LEU A 122 12.45 -9.91 -1.52
N ASN A 123 12.95 -10.93 -2.22
CA ASN A 123 13.24 -10.84 -3.65
C ASN A 123 12.05 -11.37 -4.44
N TYR A 124 11.55 -10.59 -5.37
CA TYR A 124 10.48 -10.97 -6.28
C TYR A 124 10.76 -10.50 -7.70
N SER A 125 10.13 -11.13 -8.68
CA SER A 125 10.27 -10.73 -10.07
C SER A 125 9.40 -9.50 -10.39
N ASN A 126 10.02 -8.41 -10.84
CA ASN A 126 9.33 -7.17 -11.22
C ASN A 126 8.70 -7.23 -12.61
N LYS A 127 9.02 -8.25 -13.41
CA LYS A 127 8.58 -8.33 -14.82
C LYS A 127 7.08 -8.15 -15.05
N PRO A 128 6.18 -8.72 -14.21
CA PRO A 128 4.73 -8.54 -14.38
C PRO A 128 4.23 -7.12 -14.24
N PHE A 129 5.01 -6.25 -13.58
CA PHE A 129 4.61 -4.90 -13.19
C PHE A 129 5.24 -3.80 -14.03
N LEU A 130 6.16 -4.16 -14.96
CA LEU A 130 6.88 -3.19 -15.76
C LEU A 130 6.31 -3.12 -17.18
N PHE A 131 6.12 -1.90 -17.65
CA PHE A 131 5.87 -1.61 -19.06
C PHE A 131 6.85 -0.53 -19.52
N SER A 132 7.22 -0.57 -20.79
CA SER A 132 8.20 0.35 -21.37
C SER A 132 7.50 1.35 -22.29
N ILE A 133 7.69 2.64 -22.03
CA ILE A 133 7.29 3.74 -22.92
C ILE A 133 8.52 4.59 -23.22
N GLY A 134 8.92 4.64 -24.48
CA GLY A 134 10.01 5.52 -24.92
C GLY A 134 11.36 5.29 -24.23
N GLY A 135 11.67 4.03 -23.83
CA GLY A 135 12.90 3.67 -23.11
C GLY A 135 12.85 3.85 -21.61
N LEU A 136 11.73 4.31 -21.06
CA LEU A 136 11.45 4.34 -19.62
C LEU A 136 10.66 3.08 -19.23
N GLU A 137 11.24 2.28 -18.34
CA GLU A 137 10.52 1.20 -17.67
C GLU A 137 9.72 1.78 -16.50
N LEU A 138 8.42 1.90 -16.65
CA LEU A 138 7.51 2.38 -15.62
C LEU A 138 6.74 1.21 -15.01
N SER A 139 6.40 1.33 -13.74
CA SER A 139 5.49 0.38 -13.09
C SER A 139 4.05 0.65 -13.53
N ILE A 140 3.28 -0.40 -13.78
CA ILE A 140 1.85 -0.33 -14.11
C ILE A 140 1.03 0.38 -13.01
N PHE A 141 1.54 0.41 -11.78
CA PHE A 141 0.91 1.12 -10.69
C PHE A 141 0.96 2.64 -10.83
N VAL A 142 1.88 3.19 -11.65
CA VAL A 142 1.97 4.64 -11.89
C VAL A 142 0.73 5.17 -12.62
N PRO A 143 0.36 4.69 -13.81
CA PRO A 143 -0.86 5.16 -14.48
C PRO A 143 -2.14 4.75 -13.73
N LEU A 144 -2.16 3.60 -13.09
CA LEU A 144 -3.29 3.16 -12.28
C LEU A 144 -3.51 4.10 -11.08
N GLY A 145 -2.44 4.46 -10.38
CA GLY A 145 -2.50 5.38 -9.25
C GLY A 145 -2.93 6.79 -9.67
N ILE A 146 -2.43 7.30 -10.80
CA ILE A 146 -2.87 8.59 -11.36
C ILE A 146 -4.36 8.54 -11.70
N ALA A 147 -4.83 7.48 -12.34
CA ALA A 147 -6.24 7.32 -12.68
C ALA A 147 -7.13 7.30 -11.43
N LEU A 148 -6.74 6.53 -10.39
CA LEU A 148 -7.44 6.50 -9.11
C LEU A 148 -7.47 7.86 -8.44
N LEU A 149 -6.34 8.58 -8.42
CA LEU A 149 -6.24 9.94 -7.88
C LEU A 149 -7.22 10.88 -8.58
N ILE A 150 -7.23 10.89 -9.91
CA ILE A 150 -8.13 11.74 -10.70
C ILE A 150 -9.59 11.39 -10.38
N ILE A 151 -9.96 10.13 -10.39
CA ILE A 151 -11.32 9.67 -10.10
C ILE A 151 -11.73 10.10 -8.69
N CYS A 152 -10.89 9.86 -7.68
CA CYS A 152 -11.19 10.23 -6.30
C CYS A 152 -11.32 11.75 -6.13
N LEU A 153 -10.42 12.55 -6.73
CA LEU A 153 -10.48 14.01 -6.65
C LEU A 153 -11.71 14.57 -7.36
N LEU A 154 -12.09 14.01 -8.50
CA LEU A 154 -13.31 14.43 -9.22
C LEU A 154 -14.57 14.09 -8.43
N TYR A 155 -14.57 12.95 -7.74
CA TYR A 155 -15.72 12.52 -6.93
C TYR A 155 -15.85 13.29 -5.62
N THR A 156 -14.73 13.69 -5.02
CA THR A 156 -14.70 14.42 -3.74
C THR A 156 -14.67 15.93 -3.88
N SER A 157 -14.45 16.44 -5.11
CA SER A 157 -14.50 17.87 -5.37
C SER A 157 -15.92 18.42 -5.18
N PRO A 158 -16.11 19.48 -4.36
CA PRO A 158 -17.42 20.09 -4.19
C PRO A 158 -17.93 20.59 -5.55
N SER A 159 -19.17 20.24 -5.87
CA SER A 159 -19.83 20.72 -7.07
C SER A 159 -19.98 22.24 -7.01
N PRO A 160 -19.70 22.99 -8.09
CA PRO A 160 -19.96 24.44 -8.14
C PRO A 160 -21.43 24.82 -7.95
N ARG A 161 -22.30 23.83 -7.70
CA ARG A 161 -23.77 24.02 -7.52
C ARG A 161 -24.24 23.84 -6.07
N ASP A 162 -23.31 23.57 -5.14
CA ASP A 162 -23.60 23.53 -3.70
C ASP A 162 -23.10 24.87 -3.03
#